data_3adb5ad4b310ab4a881d30893338d452
#
_entry.id   3adb5ad4b310ab4a881d30893338d452
#
_cell.length_a   1.000
_cell.length_b   1.000
_cell.length_c   1.000
_cell.angle_alpha   90.00
_cell.angle_beta   90.00
_cell.angle_gamma   90.00
#
_symmetry.space_group_name_H-M   'P 1'
#
loop_
_entity.id
_entity.type
_entity.pdbx_description
1 polymer ?
#
loop_
_entity_poly.entity_id
_entity_poly.type
_entity_poly.pdbx_seq_one_letter_code
_entity_poly.pdbx_strand_id
1 'polypeptide(L)'
;MRKALLLLAVLGLTSSLWAADPIIGTWKLNVEKSTFNQYRQEPSEEIIEVYREIENNQIELTLPAGSVLTWPVQGGIVNIKVMKGDSSRSYVQTRIGPDEWLVTVMEDGKQIRTRHKKISKDGKTMRQTYRGLHEGYSFEMLDVYEKQ
;
A
#
# COMPACT_ATOMS: atom_id res chain seq x y z
N MET A 1 39.30 -52.89 -18.34
CA MET A 1 38.01 -52.23 -18.64
C MET A 1 37.65 -51.30 -17.49
N ARG A 2 37.89 -49.99 -17.66
CA ARG A 2 37.61 -48.97 -16.62
C ARG A 2 36.30 -48.25 -17.01
N LYS A 3 35.25 -48.48 -16.23
CA LYS A 3 33.99 -47.78 -16.42
C LYS A 3 34.08 -46.39 -15.75
N ALA A 4 34.15 -45.34 -16.55
CA ALA A 4 34.06 -43.96 -16.09
C ALA A 4 32.61 -43.64 -15.77
N LEU A 5 32.32 -43.38 -14.48
CA LEU A 5 31.04 -42.80 -14.04
C LEU A 5 31.08 -41.31 -14.24
N LEU A 6 30.33 -40.82 -15.22
CA LEU A 6 30.05 -39.38 -15.39
C LEU A 6 28.96 -38.95 -14.37
N LEU A 7 29.38 -38.31 -13.31
CA LEU A 7 28.47 -37.63 -12.39
C LEU A 7 28.08 -36.28 -13.03
N LEU A 8 26.86 -36.20 -13.58
CA LEU A 8 26.26 -34.93 -13.98
C LEU A 8 25.79 -34.20 -12.73
N ALA A 9 26.56 -33.24 -12.25
CA ALA A 9 26.11 -32.26 -11.26
C ALA A 9 25.14 -31.28 -11.90
N VAL A 10 23.85 -31.50 -11.72
CA VAL A 10 22.81 -30.53 -12.04
C VAL A 10 22.89 -29.44 -10.97
N LEU A 11 23.64 -28.40 -11.24
CA LEU A 11 23.58 -27.15 -10.49
C LEU A 11 22.21 -26.51 -10.75
N GLY A 12 21.26 -26.79 -9.90
CA GLY A 12 19.99 -26.09 -9.84
C GLY A 12 20.25 -24.63 -9.47
N LEU A 13 20.28 -23.75 -10.49
CA LEU A 13 20.17 -22.32 -10.31
C LEU A 13 18.77 -22.05 -9.76
N THR A 14 18.62 -22.08 -8.45
CA THR A 14 17.49 -21.48 -7.77
C THR A 14 17.68 -19.95 -7.88
N SER A 15 17.30 -19.39 -9.02
CA SER A 15 17.00 -17.99 -9.09
C SER A 15 15.86 -17.75 -8.10
N SER A 16 16.18 -17.21 -6.92
CA SER A 16 15.18 -16.63 -6.06
C SER A 16 14.57 -15.47 -6.85
N LEU A 17 13.47 -15.75 -7.54
CA LEU A 17 12.57 -14.72 -8.04
C LEU A 17 12.13 -13.96 -6.78
N TRP A 18 12.74 -12.84 -6.53
CA TRP A 18 12.23 -11.88 -5.57
C TRP A 18 10.87 -11.47 -6.11
N ALA A 19 9.81 -12.07 -5.57
CA ALA A 19 8.48 -11.66 -5.92
C ALA A 19 8.36 -10.19 -5.56
N ALA A 20 7.93 -9.38 -6.51
CA ALA A 20 7.68 -7.97 -6.27
C ALA A 20 6.75 -7.82 -5.05
N ASP A 21 6.95 -6.77 -4.26
CA ASP A 21 6.09 -6.50 -3.11
C ASP A 21 4.61 -6.51 -3.57
N PRO A 22 3.71 -7.23 -2.90
CA PRO A 22 2.34 -7.42 -3.35
C PRO A 22 1.57 -6.09 -3.54
N ILE A 23 1.99 -5.02 -2.86
CA ILE A 23 1.37 -3.69 -3.04
C ILE A 23 1.70 -3.06 -4.39
N ILE A 24 2.83 -3.42 -5.01
CA ILE A 24 3.28 -2.82 -6.27
C ILE A 24 2.28 -3.08 -7.39
N GLY A 25 1.90 -2.02 -8.09
CA GLY A 25 0.97 -2.06 -9.21
C GLY A 25 -0.01 -0.89 -9.22
N THR A 26 -0.94 -0.96 -10.16
CA THR A 26 -2.02 0.01 -10.32
C THR A 26 -3.29 -0.57 -9.70
N TRP A 27 -3.94 0.21 -8.86
CA TRP A 27 -5.09 -0.18 -8.09
C TRP A 27 -6.25 0.78 -8.33
N LYS A 28 -7.38 0.26 -8.80
CA LYS A 28 -8.60 1.02 -9.07
C LYS A 28 -9.61 0.80 -7.98
N LEU A 29 -10.19 1.88 -7.44
CA LEU A 29 -11.26 1.79 -6.45
C LEU A 29 -12.51 1.13 -7.06
N ASN A 30 -12.99 0.10 -6.41
CA ASN A 30 -14.28 -0.49 -6.70
C ASN A 30 -15.34 0.17 -5.80
N VAL A 31 -16.10 1.08 -6.37
CA VAL A 31 -17.10 1.88 -5.67
C VAL A 31 -18.22 1.01 -5.07
N GLU A 32 -18.67 -0.01 -5.81
CA GLU A 32 -19.74 -0.89 -5.37
C GLU A 32 -19.39 -1.74 -4.14
N LYS A 33 -18.09 -2.06 -3.98
CA LYS A 33 -17.56 -2.84 -2.85
C LYS A 33 -17.08 -1.98 -1.69
N SER A 34 -17.04 -0.66 -1.86
CA SER A 34 -16.58 0.31 -0.88
C SER A 34 -17.73 0.90 -0.08
N THR A 35 -17.41 1.51 1.09
CA THR A 35 -18.42 2.18 1.91
C THR A 35 -18.23 3.68 1.87
N PHE A 36 -19.33 4.40 1.71
CA PHE A 36 -19.38 5.86 1.73
C PHE A 36 -20.38 6.31 2.79
N ASN A 37 -20.20 7.49 3.34
CA ASN A 37 -21.05 8.06 4.38
C ASN A 37 -21.03 9.59 4.34
N GLN A 38 -21.64 10.25 5.31
CA GLN A 38 -21.70 11.71 5.40
C GLN A 38 -20.32 12.41 5.45
N TYR A 39 -19.26 11.69 5.85
CA TYR A 39 -17.88 12.21 5.93
C TYR A 39 -17.08 11.98 4.66
N ARG A 40 -17.55 11.12 3.80
CA ARG A 40 -16.95 10.81 2.51
C ARG A 40 -18.02 10.41 1.51
N GLN A 41 -18.26 11.28 0.56
CA GLN A 41 -19.18 11.01 -0.56
C GLN A 41 -18.55 10.02 -1.56
N GLU A 42 -19.39 9.33 -2.29
CA GLU A 42 -18.99 8.53 -3.43
C GLU A 42 -18.25 9.42 -4.45
N PRO A 43 -17.06 9.02 -4.94
CA PRO A 43 -16.34 9.80 -5.91
C PRO A 43 -17.09 9.85 -7.25
N SER A 44 -17.13 11.05 -7.84
CA SER A 44 -17.68 11.27 -9.20
C SER A 44 -16.70 10.86 -10.31
N GLU A 45 -15.44 10.67 -9.97
CA GLU A 45 -14.36 10.31 -10.89
C GLU A 45 -13.69 9.02 -10.46
N GLU A 46 -13.00 8.39 -11.41
CA GLU A 46 -12.23 7.18 -11.15
C GLU A 46 -11.07 7.45 -10.19
N ILE A 47 -10.97 6.66 -9.13
CA ILE A 47 -9.87 6.73 -8.16
C ILE A 47 -8.86 5.64 -8.47
N ILE A 48 -7.65 6.05 -8.82
CA ILE A 48 -6.52 5.16 -9.10
C ILE A 48 -5.36 5.49 -8.17
N GLU A 49 -4.81 4.47 -7.52
CA GLU A 49 -3.57 4.52 -6.77
C GLU A 49 -2.50 3.73 -7.51
N VAL A 50 -1.33 4.33 -7.72
CA VAL A 50 -0.19 3.67 -8.39
C VAL A 50 0.95 3.52 -7.41
N TYR A 51 1.33 2.28 -7.11
CA TYR A 51 2.45 1.94 -6.24
C TYR A 51 3.61 1.43 -7.07
N ARG A 52 4.79 2.00 -6.84
CA ARG A 52 6.04 1.63 -7.52
C ARG A 52 7.14 1.42 -6.50
N GLU A 53 7.99 0.44 -6.74
CA GLU A 53 9.27 0.37 -6.06
C GLU A 53 10.23 1.34 -6.76
N ILE A 54 10.92 2.14 -5.96
CA ILE A 54 11.93 3.10 -6.42
C ILE A 54 13.27 2.80 -5.76
N GLU A 55 14.31 3.55 -6.12
CA GLU A 55 15.65 3.38 -5.56
C GLU A 55 15.67 3.42 -4.04
N ASN A 56 16.72 2.83 -3.45
CA ASN A 56 16.92 2.77 -1.99
C ASN A 56 15.84 1.98 -1.22
N ASN A 57 15.25 0.96 -1.84
CA ASN A 57 14.28 0.08 -1.21
C ASN A 57 13.07 0.84 -0.63
N GLN A 58 12.56 1.78 -1.41
CA GLN A 58 11.39 2.60 -1.08
C GLN A 58 10.20 2.28 -1.99
N ILE A 59 9.01 2.52 -1.46
CA ILE A 59 7.75 2.49 -2.21
C ILE A 59 7.28 3.93 -2.43
N GLU A 60 6.89 4.21 -3.65
CA GLU A 60 6.23 5.46 -4.05
C GLU A 60 4.76 5.19 -4.35
N LEU A 61 3.88 6.00 -3.80
CA LEU A 61 2.45 6.04 -4.12
C LEU A 61 2.11 7.36 -4.79
N THR A 62 1.58 7.27 -6.00
CA THR A 62 0.96 8.41 -6.68
C THR A 62 -0.55 8.37 -6.47
N LEU A 63 -1.10 9.45 -5.92
CA LEU A 63 -2.52 9.66 -5.68
C LEU A 63 -3.17 10.39 -6.86
N PRO A 64 -4.50 10.26 -7.07
CA PRO A 64 -5.23 10.92 -8.17
C PRO A 64 -5.02 12.43 -8.25
N ALA A 65 -4.88 13.10 -7.11
CA ALA A 65 -4.62 14.55 -7.02
C ALA A 65 -3.17 14.94 -7.34
N GLY A 66 -2.32 13.99 -7.78
CA GLY A 66 -0.91 14.23 -8.10
C GLY A 66 0.01 14.31 -6.89
N SER A 67 -0.48 14.12 -5.67
CA SER A 67 0.37 14.00 -4.50
C SER A 67 1.16 12.70 -4.55
N VAL A 68 2.43 12.76 -4.17
CA VAL A 68 3.33 11.60 -4.14
C VAL A 68 3.78 11.36 -2.69
N LEU A 69 3.62 10.12 -2.24
CA LEU A 69 4.04 9.67 -0.93
C LEU A 69 5.13 8.61 -1.09
N THR A 70 6.18 8.69 -0.28
CA THR A 70 7.26 7.69 -0.28
C THR A 70 7.53 7.20 1.12
N TRP A 71 7.88 5.92 1.25
CA TRP A 71 8.30 5.30 2.51
C TRP A 71 9.18 4.08 2.26
N PRO A 72 10.01 3.66 3.26
CA PRO A 72 10.79 2.42 3.15
C PRO A 72 9.87 1.18 3.00
N VAL A 73 10.27 0.20 2.19
CA VAL A 73 9.49 -1.05 1.98
C VAL A 73 9.12 -1.73 3.31
N GLN A 74 9.99 -1.67 4.31
CA GLN A 74 9.75 -2.25 5.64
C GLN A 74 8.85 -1.38 6.53
N GLY A 75 8.42 -0.23 6.04
CA GLY A 75 7.69 0.77 6.80
C GLY A 75 8.59 1.85 7.39
N GLY A 76 7.97 2.91 7.89
CA GLY A 76 8.64 4.07 8.45
C GLY A 76 7.85 5.36 8.28
N ILE A 77 8.54 6.47 8.39
CA ILE A 77 7.95 7.80 8.15
C ILE A 77 7.66 7.95 6.66
N VAL A 78 6.43 8.36 6.36
CA VAL A 78 5.99 8.67 5.00
C VAL A 78 6.41 10.12 4.67
N ASN A 79 7.21 10.28 3.64
CA ASN A 79 7.51 11.59 3.08
C ASN A 79 6.43 11.97 2.08
N ILE A 80 5.95 13.22 2.15
CA ILE A 80 4.88 13.71 1.31
C ILE A 80 5.41 14.82 0.42
N LYS A 81 5.28 14.64 -0.89
CA LYS A 81 5.43 15.72 -1.86
C LYS A 81 4.04 16.13 -2.32
N VAL A 82 3.55 17.23 -1.80
CA VAL A 82 2.22 17.77 -2.15
C VAL A 82 2.36 18.77 -3.29
N MET A 83 1.55 18.62 -4.33
CA MET A 83 1.55 19.55 -5.48
C MET A 83 0.86 20.86 -5.16
N LYS A 84 -0.07 20.89 -4.20
CA LYS A 84 -0.79 22.08 -3.72
C LYS A 84 -1.22 21.90 -2.27
N GLY A 85 -1.02 22.95 -1.47
CA GLY A 85 -1.53 23.05 -0.09
C GLY A 85 -0.49 22.72 0.99
N ASP A 86 -0.77 23.23 2.18
CA ASP A 86 0.02 22.98 3.39
C ASP A 86 -0.49 21.70 4.04
N SER A 87 0.41 20.78 4.34
CA SER A 87 0.08 19.54 5.05
C SER A 87 0.70 19.59 6.44
N SER A 88 -0.09 19.99 7.43
CA SER A 88 0.26 19.88 8.85
C SER A 88 0.25 18.46 9.38
N ARG A 89 -0.05 17.48 8.52
CA ARG A 89 -0.20 16.07 8.89
C ARG A 89 1.08 15.28 8.64
N SER A 90 1.39 14.42 9.59
CA SER A 90 2.44 13.39 9.43
C SER A 90 1.82 12.00 9.34
N TYR A 91 2.50 11.13 8.62
CA TYR A 91 2.07 9.76 8.37
C TYR A 91 3.19 8.82 8.73
N VAL A 92 2.85 7.74 9.43
CA VAL A 92 3.77 6.64 9.72
C VAL A 92 3.14 5.38 9.16
N GLN A 93 3.85 4.69 8.27
CA GLN A 93 3.43 3.40 7.75
C GLN A 93 4.24 2.30 8.41
N THR A 94 3.56 1.34 9.03
CA THR A 94 4.16 0.17 9.66
C THR A 94 3.75 -1.07 8.88
N ARG A 95 4.71 -1.87 8.45
CA ARG A 95 4.44 -3.19 7.88
C ARG A 95 4.16 -4.16 9.02
N ILE A 96 2.99 -4.77 9.04
CA ILE A 96 2.54 -5.70 10.09
C ILE A 96 2.40 -7.14 9.59
N GLY A 97 2.57 -7.35 8.30
CA GLY A 97 2.56 -8.65 7.64
C GLY A 97 3.13 -8.56 6.22
N PRO A 98 3.31 -9.69 5.53
CA PRO A 98 3.86 -9.72 4.17
C PRO A 98 2.97 -8.98 3.16
N ASP A 99 1.67 -8.93 3.40
CA ASP A 99 0.62 -8.35 2.58
C ASP A 99 -0.21 -7.30 3.34
N GLU A 100 0.34 -6.75 4.47
CA GLU A 100 -0.46 -6.00 5.42
C GLU A 100 0.31 -4.83 6.02
N TRP A 101 -0.31 -3.64 6.04
CA TRP A 101 0.27 -2.39 6.55
C TRP A 101 -0.73 -1.63 7.40
N LEU A 102 -0.21 -0.96 8.43
CA LEU A 102 -0.93 0.02 9.23
C LEU A 102 -0.35 1.41 8.97
N VAL A 103 -1.20 2.36 8.58
CA VAL A 103 -0.83 3.77 8.44
C VAL A 103 -1.47 4.54 9.59
N THR A 104 -0.64 5.22 10.37
CA THR A 104 -1.08 6.13 11.42
C THR A 104 -0.98 7.56 10.92
N VAL A 105 -2.07 8.31 11.02
CA VAL A 105 -2.13 9.73 10.64
C VAL A 105 -2.14 10.57 11.91
N MET A 106 -1.17 11.45 12.00
CA MET A 106 -0.98 12.37 13.11
C MET A 106 -1.27 13.80 12.66
N GLU A 107 -1.89 14.59 13.50
CA GLU A 107 -2.08 16.03 13.33
C GLU A 107 -1.77 16.71 14.66
N ASP A 108 -0.88 17.68 14.65
CA ASP A 108 -0.40 18.39 15.85
C ASP A 108 0.05 17.43 16.97
N GLY A 109 0.75 16.36 16.60
CA GLY A 109 1.25 15.33 17.53
C GLY A 109 0.18 14.38 18.10
N LYS A 110 -1.08 14.50 17.67
CA LYS A 110 -2.18 13.61 18.08
C LYS A 110 -2.56 12.68 16.94
N GLN A 111 -2.78 11.41 17.26
CA GLN A 111 -3.32 10.46 16.30
C GLN A 111 -4.79 10.79 16.02
N ILE A 112 -5.10 11.05 14.76
CA ILE A 112 -6.47 11.38 14.31
C ILE A 112 -7.11 10.24 13.52
N ARG A 113 -6.32 9.39 12.88
CA ARG A 113 -6.83 8.32 12.02
C ARG A 113 -5.82 7.19 11.87
N THR A 114 -6.33 5.99 11.66
CA THR A 114 -5.56 4.85 11.16
C THR A 114 -6.13 4.39 9.82
N ARG A 115 -5.28 3.80 9.00
CA ARG A 115 -5.65 3.11 7.77
C ARG A 115 -4.98 1.74 7.78
N HIS A 116 -5.77 0.71 7.78
CA HIS A 116 -5.30 -0.66 7.67
C HIS A 116 -5.44 -1.12 6.23
N LYS A 117 -4.32 -1.45 5.59
CA LYS A 117 -4.26 -1.95 4.22
C LYS A 117 -3.95 -3.43 4.25
N LYS A 118 -4.74 -4.22 3.52
CA LYS A 118 -4.52 -5.65 3.37
C LYS A 118 -4.77 -6.09 1.94
N ILE A 119 -3.81 -6.83 1.38
CA ILE A 119 -3.92 -7.42 0.04
C ILE A 119 -4.39 -8.87 0.19
N SER A 120 -5.27 -9.28 -0.71
CA SER A 120 -5.76 -10.66 -0.79
C SER A 120 -4.63 -11.62 -1.19
N LYS A 121 -4.78 -12.90 -0.82
CA LYS A 121 -3.78 -13.94 -1.11
C LYS A 121 -3.48 -14.11 -2.60
N ASP A 122 -4.45 -13.84 -3.47
CA ASP A 122 -4.30 -13.88 -4.92
C ASP A 122 -3.67 -12.60 -5.50
N GLY A 123 -3.39 -11.60 -4.66
CA GLY A 123 -2.78 -10.34 -5.05
C GLY A 123 -3.68 -9.41 -5.88
N LYS A 124 -4.99 -9.69 -6.00
CA LYS A 124 -5.89 -8.98 -6.91
C LYS A 124 -6.76 -7.92 -6.24
N THR A 125 -6.92 -8.01 -4.92
CA THR A 125 -7.79 -7.09 -4.17
C THR A 125 -6.99 -6.47 -3.01
N MET A 126 -7.12 -5.17 -2.83
CA MET A 126 -6.60 -4.45 -1.67
C MET A 126 -7.77 -3.83 -0.89
N ARG A 127 -7.87 -4.14 0.39
CA ARG A 127 -8.84 -3.54 1.31
C ARG A 127 -8.14 -2.50 2.16
N GLN A 128 -8.69 -1.31 2.24
CA GLN A 128 -8.20 -0.24 3.10
C GLN A 128 -9.32 0.14 4.07
N THR A 129 -9.17 -0.25 5.33
CA THR A 129 -10.11 0.13 6.40
C THR A 129 -9.58 1.38 7.12
N TYR A 130 -10.39 2.42 7.14
CA TYR A 130 -10.09 3.69 7.82
C TYR A 130 -10.86 3.75 9.13
N ARG A 131 -10.18 4.12 10.21
CA ARG A 131 -10.79 4.38 11.51
C ARG A 131 -10.25 5.68 12.08
N GLY A 132 -11.11 6.50 12.65
CA GLY A 132 -10.69 7.78 13.21
C GLY A 132 -11.80 8.52 13.91
N LEU A 133 -11.50 9.80 14.20
CA LEU A 133 -12.45 10.74 14.77
C LEU A 133 -12.66 11.88 13.79
N HIS A 134 -13.90 12.32 13.65
CA HIS A 134 -14.27 13.53 12.93
C HIS A 134 -15.24 14.32 13.81
N GLU A 135 -14.86 15.53 14.21
CA GLU A 135 -15.64 16.38 15.12
C GLU A 135 -16.09 15.68 16.42
N GLY A 136 -15.23 14.80 16.95
CA GLY A 136 -15.52 14.02 18.16
C GLY A 136 -16.31 12.72 17.96
N TYR A 137 -16.77 12.44 16.73
CA TYR A 137 -17.49 11.20 16.39
C TYR A 137 -16.53 10.18 15.76
N SER A 138 -16.59 8.94 16.22
CA SER A 138 -15.85 7.85 15.61
C SER A 138 -16.47 7.46 14.27
N PHE A 139 -15.60 7.15 13.29
CA PHE A 139 -16.02 6.61 12.02
C PHE A 139 -15.18 5.40 11.61
N GLU A 140 -15.79 4.53 10.83
CA GLU A 140 -15.11 3.47 10.09
C GLU A 140 -15.58 3.48 8.64
N MET A 141 -14.65 3.33 7.70
CA MET A 141 -14.92 3.25 6.26
C MET A 141 -14.05 2.18 5.63
N LEU A 142 -14.54 1.58 4.55
CA LEU A 142 -13.84 0.57 3.79
C LEU A 142 -13.71 1.03 2.33
N ASP A 143 -12.48 1.01 1.82
CA ASP A 143 -12.18 1.07 0.39
C ASP A 143 -11.74 -0.30 -0.10
N VAL A 144 -12.28 -0.71 -1.21
CA VAL A 144 -11.86 -1.93 -1.91
C VAL A 144 -11.28 -1.53 -3.25
N TYR A 145 -10.03 -1.86 -3.47
CA TYR A 145 -9.34 -1.64 -4.74
C TYR A 145 -9.11 -2.95 -5.46
N GLU A 146 -9.16 -2.91 -6.77
CA GLU A 146 -8.87 -4.04 -7.65
C GLU A 146 -7.63 -3.73 -8.48
N LYS A 147 -6.73 -4.70 -8.57
CA LYS A 147 -5.48 -4.60 -9.34
C LYS A 147 -5.80 -4.62 -10.84
N GLN A 148 -5.18 -3.71 -11.58
CA GLN A 148 -5.32 -3.56 -13.04
C GLN A 148 -4.22 -4.32 -13.78
#